data_6db6bc1cf865b137cf87fc5852c9056b
#
_entry.id   6db6bc1cf865b137cf87fc5852c9056b
#
_cell.length_a   1.000
_cell.length_b   1.000
_cell.length_c   1.000
_cell.angle_alpha   90.00
_cell.angle_beta   90.00
_cell.angle_gamma   90.00
#
_symmetry.space_group_name_H-M   'P 1'
#
loop_
_entity.id
_entity.type
_entity.pdbx_description
1 polymer ?
#
loop_
_entity_poly.entity_id
_entity_poly.type
_entity_poly.pdbx_seq_one_letter_code
_entity_poly.pdbx_strand_id
1 'polypeptide(L)'
;MRISVISAAVCCAVFSVNSVHGASLTIEQRLAILEAKVNNAEREAQEAKVRAQQAEQRTQRAETRATLAEQQMKQLASRTAASEIKIQETAQLAKSSPMDGVEFNAYARSGLLINNHGKGGRGGPGVSPASSLNGDAHVGRLGNEKDNYLELSLGKKMTFDDGSWAHFKTMIADGANNPDPWVQDNDSHHINVRQLYVEMGSFVDFTGPFKNASLWAGKRFDRDNFDIHFTDSDIMFLGGTGGGINDVQWSTNLRGDYSVYGRNFGDLGSDHYEDNDIQNVMFTANHFYHNWQLMLTGMTAQGNDRLKDDTSTTGSYALRSDNTAKNGYYAMLAYHDKARFYGITRGVSETALQLGGGLGAETRQPGSDGDLTEDALSLRFASYGIVPIAKNWELAPSVIAQHSEDRYRDGDRYDWATFNLRASQAITQNFALLYEASWQYMDLNANGRTYRDNGSLNTYQNVKGSFYKLTFAPTFKVGNAFDIKARPEIRFFATWMNWDKALDRYATNDDFGSEGFSAGGTWNFGVQTEIWF
;
A
#
# COMPACT_ATOMS: atom_id res chain seq x y z
N MET A 1 -33.01 4.52 -10.47
CA MET A 1 -33.99 4.50 -9.39
C MET A 1 -33.94 5.85 -8.69
N ARG A 2 -34.94 6.69 -8.98
CA ARG A 2 -35.01 8.08 -8.48
C ARG A 2 -35.74 8.05 -7.14
N ILE A 3 -35.10 8.55 -6.08
CA ILE A 3 -35.77 8.85 -4.81
C ILE A 3 -35.85 10.36 -4.70
N SER A 4 -37.05 10.86 -4.88
CA SER A 4 -37.42 12.26 -4.64
C SER A 4 -37.82 12.39 -3.16
N VAL A 5 -37.14 13.26 -2.45
CA VAL A 5 -37.50 13.66 -1.08
C VAL A 5 -38.51 14.81 -1.20
N ILE A 6 -39.74 14.54 -0.84
CA ILE A 6 -40.79 15.55 -0.67
C ILE A 6 -40.80 15.96 0.80
N SER A 7 -40.40 17.20 1.07
CA SER A 7 -40.62 17.81 2.38
C SER A 7 -42.02 18.32 2.51
N ALA A 8 -42.85 17.66 3.29
CA ALA A 8 -44.15 18.13 3.68
C ALA A 8 -44.06 19.02 4.91
N ALA A 9 -44.30 20.31 4.74
CA ALA A 9 -44.53 21.24 5.86
C ALA A 9 -46.03 21.21 6.19
N VAL A 10 -46.40 20.62 7.31
CA VAL A 10 -47.73 20.65 7.89
C VAL A 10 -47.89 21.88 8.74
N CYS A 11 -48.65 22.90 8.28
CA CYS A 11 -49.15 23.96 9.12
C CYS A 11 -50.46 23.54 9.77
N CYS A 12 -50.47 23.26 11.07
CA CYS A 12 -51.67 23.16 11.88
C CYS A 12 -52.24 24.58 12.13
N ALA A 13 -53.33 24.90 11.46
CA ALA A 13 -54.15 26.04 11.84
C ALA A 13 -55.25 25.58 12.79
N VAL A 14 -55.16 25.99 14.05
CA VAL A 14 -56.22 25.79 15.05
C VAL A 14 -57.31 26.85 14.80
N PHE A 15 -58.50 26.41 14.41
CA PHE A 15 -59.66 27.24 14.38
C PHE A 15 -60.25 27.34 15.80
N SER A 16 -60.16 28.52 16.41
CA SER A 16 -60.98 28.91 17.55
C SER A 16 -62.19 29.71 16.99
N VAL A 17 -63.33 29.10 17.06
CA VAL A 17 -64.60 29.76 16.79
C VAL A 17 -64.97 30.59 18.00
N ASN A 18 -64.89 31.90 17.88
CA ASN A 18 -65.57 32.86 18.76
C ASN A 18 -66.72 33.51 17.96
N SER A 19 -67.91 33.16 18.36
CA SER A 19 -69.15 33.83 17.95
C SER A 19 -69.20 35.23 18.58
N VAL A 20 -69.06 36.26 17.77
CA VAL A 20 -69.36 37.63 18.13
C VAL A 20 -70.47 38.15 17.21
N HIS A 21 -71.52 38.63 17.85
CA HIS A 21 -72.71 39.26 17.29
C HIS A 21 -72.39 40.31 16.21
N GLY A 22 -73.16 40.26 15.14
CA GLY A 22 -73.04 41.15 14.00
C GLY A 22 -73.32 42.63 14.33
N ALA A 23 -72.26 43.43 14.15
CA ALA A 23 -72.44 44.82 13.76
C ALA A 23 -72.22 44.86 12.24
N SER A 24 -73.22 45.34 11.48
CA SER A 24 -73.09 45.54 10.03
C SER A 24 -71.96 46.53 9.79
N LEU A 25 -70.87 46.05 9.17
CA LEU A 25 -69.76 46.91 8.73
C LEU A 25 -70.29 48.04 7.91
N THR A 26 -69.90 49.28 8.23
CA THR A 26 -70.24 50.49 7.43
C THR A 26 -69.65 50.36 6.02
N ILE A 27 -70.24 51.05 5.07
CA ILE A 27 -69.75 51.02 3.67
C ILE A 27 -68.28 51.38 3.59
N GLU A 28 -67.81 52.26 4.41
CA GLU A 28 -66.41 52.70 4.52
C GLU A 28 -65.49 51.52 4.99
N GLN A 29 -65.91 50.75 6.00
CA GLN A 29 -65.16 49.58 6.46
C GLN A 29 -65.11 48.47 5.42
N ARG A 30 -66.21 48.29 4.64
CA ARG A 30 -66.22 47.35 3.52
C ARG A 30 -65.29 47.81 2.38
N LEU A 31 -65.26 49.13 2.11
CA LEU A 31 -64.38 49.75 1.11
C LEU A 31 -62.91 49.54 1.50
N ALA A 32 -62.54 49.83 2.75
CA ALA A 32 -61.18 49.63 3.26
C ALA A 32 -60.73 48.15 3.19
N ILE A 33 -61.63 47.20 3.46
CA ILE A 33 -61.35 45.76 3.32
C ILE A 33 -61.16 45.35 1.84
N LEU A 34 -61.96 45.95 0.95
CA LEU A 34 -61.81 45.69 -0.49
C LEU A 34 -60.53 46.32 -1.04
N GLU A 35 -60.20 47.53 -0.66
CA GLU A 35 -58.92 48.19 -1.03
C GLU A 35 -57.72 47.41 -0.51
N ALA A 36 -57.74 46.87 0.75
CA ALA A 36 -56.70 46.05 1.29
C ALA A 36 -56.56 44.69 0.52
N LYS A 37 -57.72 44.14 0.08
CA LYS A 37 -57.69 42.92 -0.74
C LYS A 37 -57.14 43.18 -2.15
N VAL A 38 -57.52 44.31 -2.78
CA VAL A 38 -56.99 44.70 -4.10
C VAL A 38 -55.48 44.91 -4.00
N ASN A 39 -55.03 45.69 -3.04
CA ASN A 39 -53.59 45.96 -2.82
C ASN A 39 -52.79 44.66 -2.54
N ASN A 40 -53.36 43.71 -1.77
CA ASN A 40 -52.74 42.41 -1.57
C ASN A 40 -52.71 41.58 -2.86
N ALA A 41 -53.77 41.57 -3.63
CA ALA A 41 -53.81 40.84 -4.91
C ALA A 41 -52.83 41.45 -5.93
N GLU A 42 -52.71 42.76 -5.98
CA GLU A 42 -51.70 43.44 -6.82
C GLU A 42 -50.27 43.11 -6.40
N ARG A 43 -50.01 43.07 -5.08
CA ARG A 43 -48.71 42.66 -4.57
C ARG A 43 -48.40 41.20 -4.93
N GLU A 44 -49.35 40.29 -4.72
CA GLU A 44 -49.18 38.86 -5.08
C GLU A 44 -48.96 38.67 -6.59
N ALA A 45 -49.71 39.42 -7.43
CA ALA A 45 -49.53 39.43 -8.88
C ALA A 45 -48.13 39.93 -9.28
N GLN A 46 -47.63 40.97 -8.62
CA GLN A 46 -46.29 41.53 -8.86
C GLN A 46 -45.20 40.53 -8.42
N GLU A 47 -45.34 39.90 -7.24
CA GLU A 47 -44.43 38.85 -6.78
C GLU A 47 -44.41 37.62 -7.71
N ALA A 48 -45.60 37.20 -8.20
CA ALA A 48 -45.72 36.12 -9.18
C ALA A 48 -45.01 36.45 -10.50
N LYS A 49 -45.14 37.72 -10.97
CA LYS A 49 -44.47 38.19 -12.17
C LYS A 49 -42.93 38.20 -12.02
N VAL A 50 -42.43 38.63 -10.87
CA VAL A 50 -40.99 38.56 -10.58
C VAL A 50 -40.50 37.13 -10.52
N ARG A 51 -41.24 36.22 -9.88
CA ARG A 51 -40.88 34.77 -9.83
C ARG A 51 -40.89 34.14 -11.25
N ALA A 52 -41.87 34.49 -12.09
CA ALA A 52 -41.92 34.03 -13.47
C ALA A 52 -40.68 34.50 -14.26
N GLN A 53 -40.30 35.78 -14.14
CA GLN A 53 -39.11 36.33 -14.79
C GLN A 53 -37.81 35.67 -14.29
N GLN A 54 -37.72 35.40 -12.99
CA GLN A 54 -36.58 34.68 -12.43
C GLN A 54 -36.50 33.23 -12.90
N ALA A 55 -37.65 32.55 -13.05
CA ALA A 55 -37.71 31.20 -13.59
C ALA A 55 -37.27 31.18 -15.05
N GLU A 56 -37.72 32.12 -15.85
CA GLU A 56 -37.36 32.28 -17.26
C GLU A 56 -35.83 32.50 -17.43
N GLN A 57 -35.25 33.39 -16.60
CA GLN A 57 -33.80 33.61 -16.58
C GLN A 57 -33.02 32.38 -16.16
N ARG A 58 -33.53 31.60 -15.21
CA ARG A 58 -32.91 30.31 -14.83
C ARG A 58 -32.96 29.29 -15.97
N THR A 59 -34.06 29.21 -16.69
CA THR A 59 -34.20 28.33 -17.85
C THR A 59 -33.22 28.73 -18.96
N GLN A 60 -33.15 29.99 -19.32
CA GLN A 60 -32.18 30.49 -20.30
C GLN A 60 -30.71 30.21 -19.91
N ARG A 61 -30.36 30.39 -18.65
CA ARG A 61 -29.02 30.04 -18.15
C ARG A 61 -28.76 28.54 -18.19
N ALA A 62 -29.77 27.71 -17.92
CA ALA A 62 -29.64 26.27 -17.99
C ALA A 62 -29.47 25.79 -19.45
N GLU A 63 -30.22 26.35 -20.39
CA GLU A 63 -30.11 26.09 -21.82
C GLU A 63 -28.73 26.51 -22.37
N THR A 64 -28.25 27.69 -21.99
CA THR A 64 -26.90 28.14 -22.40
C THR A 64 -25.81 27.22 -21.85
N ARG A 65 -25.95 26.76 -20.60
CA ARG A 65 -25.00 25.81 -20.03
C ARG A 65 -25.06 24.43 -20.71
N ALA A 66 -26.25 23.97 -21.07
CA ALA A 66 -26.43 22.72 -21.79
C ALA A 66 -25.77 22.77 -23.18
N THR A 67 -25.98 23.88 -23.92
CA THR A 67 -25.35 24.09 -25.23
C THR A 67 -23.81 24.15 -25.16
N LEU A 68 -23.29 24.84 -24.14
CA LEU A 68 -21.85 24.90 -23.87
C LEU A 68 -21.27 23.52 -23.53
N ALA A 69 -21.97 22.75 -22.71
CA ALA A 69 -21.57 21.39 -22.33
C ALA A 69 -21.59 20.45 -23.56
N GLU A 70 -22.59 20.58 -24.44
CA GLU A 70 -22.64 19.82 -25.69
C GLU A 70 -21.48 20.18 -26.64
N GLN A 71 -21.13 21.45 -26.75
CA GLN A 71 -19.98 21.89 -27.54
C GLN A 71 -18.67 21.37 -26.95
N GLN A 72 -18.51 21.40 -25.63
CA GLN A 72 -17.34 20.83 -24.95
C GLN A 72 -17.24 19.32 -25.14
N MET A 73 -18.36 18.60 -25.07
CA MET A 73 -18.43 17.16 -25.34
C MET A 73 -18.01 16.83 -26.78
N LYS A 74 -18.50 17.58 -27.77
CA LYS A 74 -18.07 17.43 -29.19
C LYS A 74 -16.59 17.71 -29.38
N GLN A 75 -16.06 18.76 -28.74
CA GLN A 75 -14.63 19.05 -28.77
C GLN A 75 -13.79 17.95 -28.08
N LEU A 76 -14.27 17.42 -26.96
CA LEU A 76 -13.61 16.33 -26.27
C LEU A 76 -13.60 15.05 -27.12
N ALA A 77 -14.74 14.70 -27.73
CA ALA A 77 -14.85 13.55 -28.62
C ALA A 77 -13.91 13.66 -29.83
N SER A 78 -13.80 14.85 -30.45
CA SER A 78 -12.87 15.08 -31.56
C SER A 78 -11.40 15.00 -31.15
N ARG A 79 -11.07 15.47 -29.94
CA ARG A 79 -9.71 15.33 -29.36
C ARG A 79 -9.36 13.88 -29.03
N THR A 80 -10.33 13.13 -28.49
CA THR A 80 -10.16 11.70 -28.21
C THR A 80 -9.94 10.91 -29.49
N ALA A 81 -10.75 11.13 -30.52
CA ALA A 81 -10.57 10.50 -31.83
C ALA A 81 -9.21 10.86 -32.48
N ALA A 82 -8.78 12.12 -32.39
CA ALA A 82 -7.47 12.53 -32.88
C ALA A 82 -6.31 11.91 -32.08
N SER A 83 -6.51 11.71 -30.78
CA SER A 83 -5.52 11.01 -29.93
C SER A 83 -5.46 9.52 -30.24
N GLU A 84 -6.59 8.87 -30.49
CA GLU A 84 -6.65 7.46 -30.89
C GLU A 84 -5.96 7.23 -32.23
N ILE A 85 -6.16 8.12 -33.23
CA ILE A 85 -5.45 8.07 -34.51
C ILE A 85 -3.93 8.22 -34.28
N LYS A 86 -3.49 9.19 -33.46
CA LYS A 86 -2.08 9.35 -33.11
C LYS A 86 -1.49 8.14 -32.40
N ILE A 87 -2.23 7.52 -31.49
CA ILE A 87 -1.82 6.30 -30.81
C ILE A 87 -1.68 5.16 -31.81
N GLN A 88 -2.62 5.01 -32.76
CA GLN A 88 -2.54 4.00 -33.81
C GLN A 88 -1.38 4.25 -34.77
N GLU A 89 -1.14 5.49 -35.20
CA GLU A 89 0.00 5.86 -36.03
C GLU A 89 1.34 5.63 -35.31
N THR A 90 1.41 6.00 -34.00
CA THR A 90 2.59 5.75 -33.18
C THR A 90 2.80 4.26 -32.95
N ALA A 91 1.74 3.49 -32.77
CA ALA A 91 1.80 2.03 -32.64
C ALA A 91 2.23 1.34 -33.95
N GLN A 92 1.81 1.87 -35.11
CA GLN A 92 2.29 1.38 -36.42
C GLN A 92 3.75 1.75 -36.71
N LEU A 93 4.19 2.95 -36.31
CA LEU A 93 5.61 3.36 -36.39
C LEU A 93 6.48 2.57 -35.42
N ALA A 94 5.95 2.23 -34.23
CA ALA A 94 6.64 1.39 -33.23
C ALA A 94 6.83 -0.06 -33.70
N LYS A 95 5.91 -0.63 -34.50
CA LYS A 95 6.02 -1.98 -35.05
C LYS A 95 7.20 -2.20 -36.00
N SER A 96 7.80 -1.14 -36.49
CA SER A 96 8.99 -1.17 -37.33
C SER A 96 10.27 -0.68 -36.65
N SER A 97 10.20 -0.31 -35.37
CA SER A 97 11.30 0.24 -34.57
C SER A 97 12.07 -0.86 -33.82
N PRO A 98 13.39 -0.78 -33.70
CA PRO A 98 14.16 -1.61 -32.77
C PRO A 98 13.68 -1.52 -31.29
N MET A 99 12.90 -0.47 -30.96
CA MET A 99 12.29 -0.25 -29.65
C MET A 99 10.93 -0.94 -29.47
N ASP A 100 10.40 -1.61 -30.51
CA ASP A 100 9.15 -2.38 -30.37
C ASP A 100 9.29 -3.47 -29.31
N GLY A 101 8.31 -3.54 -28.38
CA GLY A 101 8.34 -4.46 -27.24
C GLY A 101 9.38 -4.13 -26.16
N VAL A 102 10.03 -2.95 -26.19
CA VAL A 102 10.86 -2.46 -25.08
C VAL A 102 9.95 -1.84 -24.02
N GLU A 103 10.12 -2.29 -22.78
CA GLU A 103 9.44 -1.79 -21.59
C GLU A 103 10.45 -1.09 -20.69
N PHE A 104 10.10 0.09 -20.22
CA PHE A 104 10.89 0.80 -19.22
C PHE A 104 9.95 1.28 -18.11
N ASN A 105 10.24 0.85 -16.88
CA ASN A 105 9.48 1.27 -15.70
C ASN A 105 10.45 1.71 -14.61
N ALA A 106 10.04 2.66 -13.82
CA ALA A 106 10.81 3.14 -12.69
C ALA A 106 9.94 3.37 -11.47
N TYR A 107 10.53 3.16 -10.31
CA TYR A 107 10.07 3.67 -9.04
C TYR A 107 11.21 4.46 -8.40
N ALA A 108 10.95 5.66 -7.93
CA ALA A 108 11.95 6.43 -7.19
C ALA A 108 11.31 7.24 -6.07
N ARG A 109 12.04 7.38 -4.97
CA ARG A 109 11.73 8.29 -3.88
C ARG A 109 13.00 8.97 -3.38
N SER A 110 12.85 10.20 -2.92
CA SER A 110 13.93 10.97 -2.31
C SER A 110 13.34 12.00 -1.36
N GLY A 111 13.97 12.22 -0.22
CA GLY A 111 13.43 13.17 0.73
C GLY A 111 14.41 13.61 1.80
N LEU A 112 14.09 14.75 2.41
CA LEU A 112 14.71 15.26 3.62
C LEU A 112 13.76 15.05 4.78
N LEU A 113 14.25 14.48 5.86
CA LEU A 113 13.53 14.33 7.12
C LEU A 113 14.43 14.81 8.25
N ILE A 114 13.93 15.72 9.06
CA ILE A 114 14.62 16.28 10.21
C ILE A 114 13.67 16.35 11.40
N ASN A 115 14.14 15.96 12.57
CA ASN A 115 13.36 16.07 13.80
C ASN A 115 13.52 17.45 14.46
N ASN A 116 12.73 17.69 15.50
CA ASN A 116 12.78 18.93 16.29
C ASN A 116 14.09 19.13 17.09
N HIS A 117 15.00 18.15 17.10
CA HIS A 117 16.34 18.26 17.67
C HIS A 117 17.44 18.48 16.61
N GLY A 118 17.06 18.69 15.35
CA GLY A 118 17.98 18.91 14.24
C GLY A 118 18.65 17.64 13.72
N LYS A 119 18.16 16.45 14.10
CA LYS A 119 18.65 15.16 13.62
C LYS A 119 17.69 14.56 12.60
N GLY A 120 18.18 13.86 11.60
CA GLY A 120 17.38 13.01 10.72
C GLY A 120 16.97 11.73 11.46
N GLY A 121 15.79 11.21 11.22
CA GLY A 121 15.30 10.00 11.88
C GLY A 121 14.36 9.20 10.99
N ARG A 122 14.37 7.87 11.18
CA ARG A 122 13.30 6.99 10.73
C ARG A 122 12.24 6.97 11.82
N GLY A 123 11.10 7.35 11.69
CA GLY A 123 10.12 7.25 12.76
C GLY A 123 9.45 5.89 12.77
N GLY A 124 9.56 5.21 13.84
CA GLY A 124 8.84 3.98 14.16
C GLY A 124 9.74 2.80 14.48
N PRO A 125 9.39 2.03 15.52
CA PRO A 125 10.10 0.79 15.83
C PRO A 125 9.83 -0.24 14.73
N GLY A 126 10.85 -1.00 14.40
CA GLY A 126 10.65 -2.23 13.67
C GLY A 126 9.73 -3.15 14.44
N VAL A 127 8.65 -3.64 13.82
CA VAL A 127 7.74 -4.61 14.43
C VAL A 127 8.21 -6.00 14.09
N SER A 128 9.46 -6.26 14.34
CA SER A 128 10.02 -7.59 14.13
C SER A 128 10.20 -8.28 15.47
N PRO A 129 10.09 -9.58 15.51
CA PRO A 129 10.53 -10.33 16.67
C PRO A 129 11.95 -9.94 17.02
N ALA A 130 12.22 -9.76 18.30
CA ALA A 130 13.36 -9.11 18.98
C ALA A 130 14.77 -9.26 18.38
N SER A 131 14.95 -9.79 17.21
CA SER A 131 16.24 -10.02 16.57
C SER A 131 16.23 -9.92 15.07
N SER A 132 15.09 -9.66 14.44
CA SER A 132 15.08 -9.47 13.01
C SER A 132 15.77 -8.16 12.67
N LEU A 133 16.88 -8.25 11.98
CA LEU A 133 17.66 -7.12 11.47
C LEU A 133 16.92 -6.40 10.33
N ASN A 134 15.96 -7.08 9.70
CA ASN A 134 15.07 -6.51 8.69
C ASN A 134 13.87 -5.85 9.33
N GLY A 135 14.12 -4.82 10.17
CA GLY A 135 13.08 -4.09 10.86
C GLY A 135 11.88 -3.79 9.97
N ASP A 136 10.82 -4.55 10.16
CA ASP A 136 9.54 -4.34 9.50
C ASP A 136 8.86 -3.14 10.15
N ALA A 137 9.22 -1.95 9.70
CA ALA A 137 8.59 -0.72 10.14
C ALA A 137 7.19 -0.61 9.52
N HIS A 138 6.25 -1.39 9.99
CA HIS A 138 4.88 -1.41 9.48
C HIS A 138 4.02 -0.19 9.86
N VAL A 139 4.60 0.81 10.51
CA VAL A 139 3.92 2.09 10.68
C VAL A 139 3.84 2.82 9.35
N GLY A 140 2.77 3.61 9.15
CA GLY A 140 2.60 4.33 7.90
C GLY A 140 3.83 5.13 7.48
N ARG A 141 4.15 5.08 6.21
CA ARG A 141 5.38 5.65 5.65
C ARG A 141 5.34 7.16 5.40
N LEU A 142 4.17 7.81 5.44
CA LEU A 142 4.06 9.24 5.22
C LEU A 142 4.84 10.03 6.27
N GLY A 143 5.79 10.86 5.81
CA GLY A 143 6.64 11.65 6.70
C GLY A 143 7.54 10.83 7.63
N ASN A 144 7.94 9.64 7.18
CA ASN A 144 8.69 8.66 7.96
C ASN A 144 9.86 8.02 7.19
N GLU A 145 10.15 8.48 5.98
CA GLU A 145 11.22 7.98 5.13
C GLU A 145 12.22 9.08 4.85
N LYS A 146 13.49 8.81 5.12
CA LYS A 146 14.62 9.73 4.87
C LYS A 146 15.51 9.27 3.72
N ASP A 147 15.23 8.10 3.14
CA ASP A 147 16.10 7.47 2.17
C ASP A 147 15.90 8.00 0.74
N ASN A 148 16.93 7.84 -0.05
CA ASN A 148 16.87 7.87 -1.49
C ASN A 148 16.75 6.41 -1.96
N TYR A 149 15.77 6.12 -2.80
CA TYR A 149 15.56 4.78 -3.30
C TYR A 149 15.16 4.81 -4.77
N LEU A 150 15.71 3.90 -5.55
CA LEU A 150 15.48 3.80 -6.97
C LEU A 150 15.33 2.34 -7.39
N GLU A 151 14.29 2.02 -8.17
CA GLU A 151 14.18 0.79 -8.95
C GLU A 151 14.02 1.14 -10.42
N LEU A 152 14.83 0.57 -11.28
CA LEU A 152 14.74 0.69 -12.73
C LEU A 152 14.53 -0.68 -13.35
N SER A 153 13.47 -0.86 -14.11
CA SER A 153 13.19 -2.09 -14.84
C SER A 153 13.28 -1.85 -16.34
N LEU A 154 14.00 -2.72 -17.02
CA LEU A 154 14.07 -2.79 -18.46
C LEU A 154 13.58 -4.17 -18.91
N GLY A 155 12.62 -4.20 -19.83
CA GLY A 155 12.10 -5.40 -20.45
C GLY A 155 12.18 -5.37 -21.97
N LYS A 156 12.21 -6.55 -22.58
CA LYS A 156 12.07 -6.71 -24.03
C LYS A 156 11.20 -7.93 -24.32
N LYS A 157 10.04 -7.69 -24.88
CA LYS A 157 9.17 -8.74 -25.40
C LYS A 157 9.43 -8.95 -26.90
N MET A 158 9.59 -10.19 -27.28
CA MET A 158 9.82 -10.64 -28.66
C MET A 158 8.76 -11.67 -29.03
N THR A 159 8.19 -11.56 -30.22
CA THR A 159 7.24 -12.55 -30.78
C THR A 159 7.87 -13.16 -32.01
N PHE A 160 7.77 -14.47 -32.15
CA PHE A 160 8.34 -15.25 -33.24
C PHE A 160 7.27 -15.63 -34.27
N ASP A 161 7.70 -16.06 -35.46
CA ASP A 161 6.81 -16.38 -36.59
C ASP A 161 5.83 -17.53 -36.30
N ASP A 162 6.21 -18.45 -35.40
CA ASP A 162 5.37 -19.55 -34.94
C ASP A 162 4.31 -19.14 -33.89
N GLY A 163 4.29 -17.85 -33.51
CA GLY A 163 3.40 -17.29 -32.50
C GLY A 163 3.91 -17.43 -31.06
N SER A 164 5.04 -18.12 -30.86
CA SER A 164 5.70 -18.15 -29.55
C SER A 164 6.27 -16.78 -29.20
N TRP A 165 6.48 -16.52 -27.89
CA TRP A 165 7.04 -15.27 -27.43
C TRP A 165 8.09 -15.49 -26.35
N ALA A 166 9.03 -14.57 -26.24
CA ALA A 166 9.97 -14.49 -25.12
C ALA A 166 9.97 -13.09 -24.53
N HIS A 167 10.05 -12.99 -23.22
CA HIS A 167 10.14 -11.75 -22.46
C HIS A 167 11.38 -11.79 -21.56
N PHE A 168 12.37 -10.98 -21.88
CA PHE A 168 13.51 -10.71 -21.02
C PHE A 168 13.15 -9.58 -20.07
N LYS A 169 13.49 -9.70 -18.80
CA LYS A 169 13.34 -8.62 -17.81
C LYS A 169 14.58 -8.52 -16.92
N THR A 170 15.05 -7.30 -16.71
CA THR A 170 16.02 -6.97 -15.68
C THR A 170 15.51 -5.84 -14.83
N MET A 171 15.83 -5.87 -13.53
CA MET A 171 15.58 -4.79 -12.60
C MET A 171 16.84 -4.55 -11.78
N ILE A 172 17.25 -3.30 -11.73
CA ILE A 172 18.29 -2.83 -10.81
C ILE A 172 17.66 -1.94 -9.75
N ALA A 173 18.19 -1.99 -8.54
CA ALA A 173 17.77 -1.12 -7.47
C ALA A 173 18.98 -0.59 -6.70
N ASP A 174 18.84 0.61 -6.21
CA ASP A 174 19.78 1.24 -5.31
C ASP A 174 19.00 1.98 -4.21
N GLY A 175 19.52 1.96 -2.99
CA GLY A 175 18.93 2.65 -1.85
C GLY A 175 19.99 3.17 -0.93
N ALA A 176 19.89 4.45 -0.58
CA ALA A 176 20.84 5.11 0.30
C ALA A 176 20.11 5.92 1.36
N ASN A 177 20.65 5.91 2.58
CA ASN A 177 20.17 6.78 3.64
C ASN A 177 20.47 8.25 3.31
N ASN A 178 19.54 9.12 3.63
CA ASN A 178 19.72 10.56 3.48
C ASN A 178 20.19 11.17 4.84
N PRO A 179 21.16 12.07 4.88
CA PRO A 179 21.96 12.62 3.79
C PRO A 179 23.22 11.79 3.52
N ASP A 180 23.33 11.22 2.34
CA ASP A 180 24.59 10.62 1.91
C ASP A 180 25.50 11.67 1.27
N PRO A 181 26.83 11.49 1.36
CA PRO A 181 27.77 12.41 0.73
C PRO A 181 27.60 12.40 -0.79
N TRP A 182 27.75 13.56 -1.43
CA TRP A 182 27.71 13.69 -2.90
C TRP A 182 28.85 12.95 -3.59
N VAL A 183 29.91 12.68 -2.86
CA VAL A 183 31.06 11.89 -3.31
C VAL A 183 31.03 10.58 -2.56
N GLN A 184 30.83 9.51 -3.27
CA GLN A 184 30.78 8.16 -2.71
C GLN A 184 32.16 7.76 -2.17
N ASP A 185 32.21 7.37 -0.91
CA ASP A 185 33.22 6.45 -0.44
C ASP A 185 32.81 5.05 -0.90
N ASN A 186 33.77 4.25 -1.34
CA ASN A 186 33.55 3.02 -2.12
C ASN A 186 32.72 1.91 -1.44
N ASP A 187 32.25 2.10 -0.23
CA ASP A 187 31.68 1.03 0.59
C ASP A 187 30.18 1.15 0.89
N SER A 188 29.49 2.21 0.46
CA SER A 188 28.11 2.46 0.93
C SER A 188 26.99 2.32 -0.11
N HIS A 189 27.30 2.14 -1.38
CA HIS A 189 26.29 2.00 -2.44
C HIS A 189 26.50 0.72 -3.25
N HIS A 190 25.52 -0.17 -3.18
CA HIS A 190 25.51 -1.39 -3.97
C HIS A 190 24.33 -1.36 -4.94
N ILE A 191 24.61 -1.09 -6.22
CA ILE A 191 23.64 -1.37 -7.28
C ILE A 191 23.35 -2.88 -7.25
N ASN A 192 22.12 -3.21 -6.94
CA ASN A 192 21.68 -4.59 -6.84
C ASN A 192 20.85 -4.98 -8.06
N VAL A 193 21.23 -6.06 -8.74
CA VAL A 193 20.38 -6.68 -9.75
C VAL A 193 19.31 -7.51 -9.01
N ARG A 194 18.12 -6.92 -8.87
CA ARG A 194 17.00 -7.54 -8.14
C ARG A 194 16.30 -8.61 -8.95
N GLN A 195 16.17 -8.39 -10.26
CA GLN A 195 15.59 -9.38 -11.17
C GLN A 195 16.44 -9.50 -12.44
N LEU A 196 16.57 -10.70 -12.94
CA LEU A 196 17.19 -11.02 -14.22
C LEU A 196 16.65 -12.39 -14.68
N TYR A 197 15.65 -12.39 -15.54
CA TYR A 197 15.02 -13.61 -15.99
C TYR A 197 14.50 -13.54 -17.42
N VAL A 198 14.23 -14.69 -17.96
CA VAL A 198 13.51 -14.86 -19.23
C VAL A 198 12.24 -15.65 -18.97
N GLU A 199 11.14 -15.22 -19.57
CA GLU A 199 9.87 -15.94 -19.60
C GLU A 199 9.48 -16.18 -21.07
N MET A 200 8.98 -17.37 -21.36
CA MET A 200 8.62 -17.82 -22.72
C MET A 200 7.27 -18.51 -22.70
N GLY A 201 6.45 -18.28 -23.71
CA GLY A 201 5.10 -18.87 -23.77
C GLY A 201 4.56 -19.03 -25.17
N SER A 202 3.31 -19.48 -25.25
CA SER A 202 2.61 -19.82 -26.50
C SER A 202 3.32 -20.91 -27.30
N PHE A 203 3.90 -21.91 -26.63
CA PHE A 203 4.51 -23.04 -27.28
C PHE A 203 3.48 -23.87 -28.05
N VAL A 204 3.79 -24.21 -29.30
CA VAL A 204 2.89 -24.99 -30.18
C VAL A 204 2.55 -26.36 -29.59
N ASP A 205 3.50 -26.97 -28.87
CA ASP A 205 3.35 -28.29 -28.27
C ASP A 205 2.58 -28.25 -26.93
N PHE A 206 2.29 -27.08 -26.39
CA PHE A 206 1.53 -26.97 -25.15
C PHE A 206 0.04 -27.14 -25.42
N THR A 207 -0.55 -28.17 -24.82
CA THR A 207 -1.95 -28.56 -25.02
C THR A 207 -2.68 -28.71 -23.68
N GLY A 208 -4.00 -28.84 -23.72
CA GLY A 208 -4.83 -29.02 -22.54
C GLY A 208 -4.64 -27.89 -21.51
N PRO A 209 -4.41 -28.20 -20.24
CA PRO A 209 -4.21 -27.18 -19.19
C PRO A 209 -3.00 -26.26 -19.43
N PHE A 210 -2.02 -26.70 -20.20
CA PHE A 210 -0.77 -25.99 -20.46
C PHE A 210 -0.81 -25.08 -21.68
N LYS A 211 -1.89 -25.08 -22.46
CA LYS A 211 -2.00 -24.35 -23.75
C LYS A 211 -1.56 -22.89 -23.69
N ASN A 212 -1.86 -22.20 -22.59
CA ASN A 212 -1.52 -20.79 -22.42
C ASN A 212 -0.41 -20.57 -21.39
N ALA A 213 0.18 -21.65 -20.90
CA ALA A 213 1.21 -21.58 -19.87
C ALA A 213 2.49 -20.98 -20.44
N SER A 214 3.25 -20.32 -19.55
CA SER A 214 4.59 -19.82 -19.81
C SER A 214 5.61 -20.50 -18.89
N LEU A 215 6.84 -20.64 -19.38
CA LEU A 215 7.99 -21.10 -18.60
C LEU A 215 8.90 -19.91 -18.32
N TRP A 216 9.44 -19.83 -17.11
CA TRP A 216 10.43 -18.82 -16.78
C TRP A 216 11.64 -19.43 -16.08
N ALA A 217 12.80 -18.77 -16.21
CA ALA A 217 14.01 -19.12 -15.48
C ALA A 217 14.87 -17.87 -15.25
N GLY A 218 15.53 -17.81 -14.09
CA GLY A 218 16.42 -16.74 -13.67
C GLY A 218 16.18 -16.24 -12.25
N LYS A 219 16.72 -15.07 -11.92
CA LYS A 219 16.49 -14.38 -10.65
C LYS A 219 15.20 -13.56 -10.75
N ARG A 220 14.21 -13.91 -9.94
CA ARG A 220 12.89 -13.29 -9.97
C ARG A 220 12.34 -13.17 -8.55
N PHE A 221 11.50 -12.17 -8.33
CA PHE A 221 10.63 -12.13 -7.17
C PHE A 221 9.17 -11.88 -7.57
N ASP A 222 8.28 -12.36 -6.73
CA ASP A 222 6.84 -12.15 -6.83
C ASP A 222 6.38 -11.44 -5.55
N ARG A 223 6.14 -10.14 -5.66
CA ARG A 223 5.55 -9.30 -4.61
C ARG A 223 4.28 -8.60 -5.09
N ASP A 224 3.96 -8.72 -6.37
CA ASP A 224 2.88 -7.97 -7.02
C ASP A 224 1.49 -8.39 -6.50
N ASN A 225 1.43 -9.50 -5.77
CA ASN A 225 0.18 -9.97 -5.19
C ASN A 225 -0.26 -9.11 -4.00
N PHE A 226 0.70 -8.55 -3.21
CA PHE A 226 0.38 -7.87 -1.99
C PHE A 226 1.46 -6.87 -1.58
N ASP A 227 1.41 -5.68 -2.10
CA ASP A 227 2.18 -4.56 -1.59
C ASP A 227 1.23 -3.57 -0.88
N ILE A 228 1.34 -3.45 0.43
CA ILE A 228 0.71 -2.36 1.16
C ILE A 228 1.61 -1.13 1.07
N HIS A 229 1.55 -0.45 -0.06
CA HIS A 229 2.39 0.70 -0.37
C HIS A 229 2.45 1.74 0.77
N PHE A 230 1.35 1.98 1.47
CA PHE A 230 1.27 3.00 2.53
C PHE A 230 1.98 2.63 3.83
N THR A 231 2.44 1.40 3.99
CA THR A 231 3.22 0.94 5.13
C THR A 231 4.61 0.44 4.73
N ASP A 232 4.96 0.49 3.44
CA ASP A 232 6.17 -0.09 2.86
C ASP A 232 6.35 -1.56 3.27
N SER A 233 5.25 -2.29 3.30
CA SER A 233 5.23 -3.68 3.73
C SER A 233 4.66 -4.57 2.66
N ASP A 234 5.43 -5.54 2.23
CA ASP A 234 4.90 -6.67 1.49
C ASP A 234 4.06 -7.53 2.44
N ILE A 235 2.89 -7.97 1.99
CA ILE A 235 2.18 -9.03 2.70
C ILE A 235 2.97 -10.32 2.55
N MET A 236 3.44 -10.61 1.35
CA MET A 236 4.30 -11.73 1.05
C MET A 236 5.29 -11.37 -0.06
N PHE A 237 6.55 -11.67 0.15
CA PHE A 237 7.63 -11.55 -0.82
C PHE A 237 8.23 -12.93 -1.09
N LEU A 238 7.96 -13.47 -2.26
CA LEU A 238 8.56 -14.72 -2.72
C LEU A 238 9.63 -14.39 -3.76
N GLY A 239 10.85 -14.86 -3.57
CA GLY A 239 11.93 -14.55 -4.50
C GLY A 239 13.14 -15.43 -4.34
N GLY A 240 13.97 -15.46 -5.39
CA GLY A 240 15.21 -16.21 -5.48
C GLY A 240 15.62 -16.42 -6.91
N THR A 241 16.61 -17.27 -7.13
CA THR A 241 17.00 -17.76 -8.46
C THR A 241 16.38 -19.12 -8.69
N GLY A 242 15.72 -19.31 -9.82
CA GLY A 242 15.01 -20.57 -10.06
C GLY A 242 14.30 -20.62 -11.40
N GLY A 243 13.19 -21.30 -11.41
CA GLY A 243 12.34 -21.46 -12.60
C GLY A 243 10.93 -21.89 -12.24
N GLY A 244 10.04 -21.79 -13.19
CA GLY A 244 8.65 -22.15 -12.96
C GLY A 244 7.82 -22.18 -14.22
N ILE A 245 6.57 -22.54 -14.02
CA ILE A 245 5.51 -22.52 -15.04
C ILE A 245 4.35 -21.70 -14.49
N ASN A 246 3.90 -20.73 -15.27
CA ASN A 246 2.76 -19.86 -14.93
C ASN A 246 1.58 -20.16 -15.85
N ASP A 247 0.39 -19.74 -15.42
CA ASP A 247 -0.85 -19.75 -16.20
C ASP A 247 -1.31 -21.15 -16.62
N VAL A 248 -1.05 -22.19 -15.80
CA VAL A 248 -1.61 -23.53 -16.02
C VAL A 248 -3.11 -23.50 -15.73
N GLN A 249 -3.92 -23.64 -16.77
CA GLN A 249 -5.37 -23.50 -16.70
C GLN A 249 -6.06 -24.84 -16.42
N TRP A 250 -6.29 -25.16 -15.17
CA TRP A 250 -6.92 -26.43 -14.75
C TRP A 250 -8.41 -26.49 -15.08
N SER A 251 -9.09 -25.34 -15.04
CA SER A 251 -10.48 -25.19 -15.48
C SER A 251 -10.73 -23.72 -15.86
N THR A 252 -11.93 -23.40 -16.32
CA THR A 252 -12.31 -22.01 -16.72
C THR A 252 -12.00 -20.98 -15.64
N ASN A 253 -12.08 -21.34 -14.36
CA ASN A 253 -11.95 -20.43 -13.24
C ASN A 253 -10.76 -20.75 -12.31
N LEU A 254 -10.02 -21.84 -12.56
CA LEU A 254 -8.90 -22.28 -11.73
C LEU A 254 -7.61 -22.23 -12.54
N ARG A 255 -6.70 -21.36 -12.14
CA ARG A 255 -5.34 -21.21 -12.67
C ARG A 255 -4.32 -21.56 -11.61
N GLY A 256 -3.20 -22.12 -12.01
CA GLY A 256 -2.08 -22.46 -11.13
C GLY A 256 -0.75 -21.99 -11.69
N ASP A 257 0.11 -21.48 -10.79
CA ASP A 257 1.50 -21.12 -11.04
C ASP A 257 2.38 -21.96 -10.11
N TYR A 258 3.45 -22.55 -10.66
CA TYR A 258 4.32 -23.46 -9.92
C TYR A 258 5.76 -23.03 -10.10
N SER A 259 6.52 -22.99 -9.01
CA SER A 259 7.90 -22.52 -9.04
C SER A 259 8.81 -23.26 -8.08
N VAL A 260 10.09 -23.24 -8.42
CA VAL A 260 11.20 -23.62 -7.55
C VAL A 260 12.12 -22.44 -7.44
N TYR A 261 12.41 -22.02 -6.21
CA TYR A 261 13.37 -20.96 -5.91
C TYR A 261 14.48 -21.51 -5.02
N GLY A 262 15.71 -21.13 -5.36
CA GLY A 262 16.85 -21.26 -4.47
C GLY A 262 17.35 -19.89 -4.05
N ARG A 263 17.70 -19.74 -2.78
CA ARG A 263 18.35 -18.55 -2.25
C ARG A 263 19.16 -18.87 -1.00
N ASN A 264 20.15 -18.06 -0.71
CA ASN A 264 20.89 -18.15 0.52
C ASN A 264 20.16 -17.38 1.63
N PHE A 265 20.35 -17.76 2.88
CA PHE A 265 19.72 -17.05 4.01
C PHE A 265 20.13 -15.56 4.07
N GLY A 266 21.36 -15.23 3.62
CA GLY A 266 21.84 -13.86 3.56
C GLY A 266 21.29 -12.99 2.41
N ASP A 267 20.60 -13.55 1.43
CA ASP A 267 20.17 -12.83 0.21
C ASP A 267 19.20 -11.67 0.49
N LEU A 268 18.52 -11.67 1.62
CA LEU A 268 17.56 -10.65 2.01
C LEU A 268 18.01 -9.81 3.23
N GLY A 269 19.31 -9.74 3.48
CA GLY A 269 19.87 -8.80 4.44
C GLY A 269 20.09 -9.35 5.84
N SER A 270 20.41 -10.64 5.99
CA SER A 270 20.98 -11.10 7.25
C SER A 270 22.42 -10.63 7.37
N ASP A 271 22.74 -9.87 8.40
CA ASP A 271 24.11 -9.41 8.70
C ASP A 271 24.98 -10.53 9.30
N HIS A 272 24.54 -11.78 9.20
CA HIS A 272 25.21 -12.90 9.85
C HIS A 272 26.24 -13.53 8.95
N TYR A 273 27.43 -13.41 9.37
CA TYR A 273 28.73 -13.58 8.82
C TYR A 273 28.94 -14.82 7.93
N GLU A 274 29.15 -15.98 8.38
CA GLU A 274 29.83 -16.99 7.60
C GLU A 274 28.92 -18.05 6.97
N ASP A 275 27.66 -18.08 7.32
CA ASP A 275 26.70 -19.08 6.85
C ASP A 275 25.66 -18.55 5.85
N ASN A 276 25.96 -17.37 5.27
CA ASN A 276 25.10 -16.79 4.23
C ASN A 276 25.09 -17.60 2.92
N ASP A 277 25.98 -18.57 2.80
CA ASP A 277 26.08 -19.46 1.66
C ASP A 277 25.18 -20.72 1.77
N ILE A 278 24.51 -20.92 2.91
CA ILE A 278 23.55 -22.04 3.05
C ILE A 278 22.33 -21.79 2.16
N GLN A 279 22.17 -22.68 1.21
CA GLN A 279 21.08 -22.61 0.25
C GLN A 279 19.79 -23.22 0.80
N ASN A 280 18.73 -22.45 0.74
CA ASN A 280 17.36 -22.89 0.93
C ASN A 280 16.70 -23.10 -0.43
N VAL A 281 16.01 -24.21 -0.60
CA VAL A 281 15.22 -24.55 -1.79
C VAL A 281 13.75 -24.56 -1.43
N MET A 282 12.95 -23.83 -2.21
CA MET A 282 11.52 -23.65 -2.00
C MET A 282 10.74 -24.15 -3.21
N PHE A 283 9.70 -24.95 -2.97
CA PHE A 283 8.73 -25.40 -3.97
C PHE A 283 7.40 -24.73 -3.69
N THR A 284 6.88 -23.96 -4.63
CA THR A 284 5.65 -23.20 -4.47
C THR A 284 4.59 -23.63 -5.47
N ALA A 285 3.37 -23.82 -4.96
CA ALA A 285 2.15 -24.00 -5.75
C ALA A 285 1.19 -22.84 -5.41
N ASN A 286 0.85 -22.04 -6.39
CA ASN A 286 0.03 -20.85 -6.23
C ASN A 286 -1.22 -20.99 -7.11
N HIS A 287 -2.41 -21.03 -6.51
CA HIS A 287 -3.66 -21.28 -7.20
C HIS A 287 -4.60 -20.08 -7.08
N PHE A 288 -5.24 -19.74 -8.19
CA PHE A 288 -6.21 -18.64 -8.28
C PHE A 288 -7.56 -19.18 -8.70
N TYR A 289 -8.58 -18.90 -7.89
CA TYR A 289 -9.97 -19.23 -8.18
C TYR A 289 -10.85 -18.00 -7.98
N HIS A 290 -11.30 -17.39 -9.07
CA HIS A 290 -11.94 -16.07 -9.06
C HIS A 290 -11.06 -15.04 -8.31
N ASN A 291 -11.57 -14.51 -7.19
CA ASN A 291 -10.89 -13.54 -6.34
C ASN A 291 -10.05 -14.18 -5.24
N TRP A 292 -10.06 -15.51 -5.13
CA TRP A 292 -9.29 -16.24 -4.13
C TRP A 292 -7.92 -16.67 -4.65
N GLN A 293 -6.95 -16.61 -3.77
CA GLN A 293 -5.60 -17.13 -3.99
C GLN A 293 -5.22 -18.06 -2.85
N LEU A 294 -4.75 -19.24 -3.19
CA LEU A 294 -4.17 -20.20 -2.26
C LEU A 294 -2.73 -20.46 -2.68
N MET A 295 -1.77 -20.12 -1.83
CA MET A 295 -0.36 -20.42 -2.02
C MET A 295 0.10 -21.43 -0.98
N LEU A 296 0.82 -22.45 -1.43
CA LEU A 296 1.44 -23.45 -0.58
C LEU A 296 2.92 -23.55 -0.96
N THR A 297 3.80 -23.47 0.03
CA THR A 297 5.25 -23.58 -0.18
C THR A 297 5.84 -24.58 0.79
N GLY A 298 6.62 -25.51 0.27
CA GLY A 298 7.50 -26.39 1.04
C GLY A 298 8.95 -25.95 0.90
N MET A 299 9.74 -26.03 1.96
CA MET A 299 11.11 -25.55 2.02
C MET A 299 12.04 -26.57 2.63
N THR A 300 13.30 -26.57 2.17
CA THR A 300 14.35 -27.40 2.75
C THR A 300 15.71 -26.71 2.63
N ALA A 301 16.52 -26.82 3.67
CA ALA A 301 17.87 -26.30 3.75
C ALA A 301 18.72 -27.17 4.68
N GLN A 302 20.00 -26.91 4.76
CA GLN A 302 20.81 -27.43 5.87
C GLN A 302 20.61 -26.54 7.11
N GLY A 303 20.75 -27.11 8.30
CA GLY A 303 20.68 -26.36 9.55
C GLY A 303 21.76 -25.28 9.64
N ASN A 304 21.39 -24.14 10.16
CA ASN A 304 22.24 -22.94 10.25
C ASN A 304 22.74 -22.72 11.70
N ASP A 305 23.39 -23.69 12.30
CA ASP A 305 23.77 -23.75 13.72
C ASP A 305 25.25 -23.48 14.04
N ARG A 306 26.07 -23.16 13.03
CA ARG A 306 27.54 -23.05 13.15
C ARG A 306 28.03 -21.95 14.10
N LEU A 307 27.31 -20.84 14.23
CA LEU A 307 27.74 -19.69 15.04
C LEU A 307 27.30 -19.75 16.51
N LYS A 308 26.77 -20.87 16.96
CA LYS A 308 26.24 -21.03 18.30
C LYS A 308 27.19 -20.61 19.41
N ASP A 309 28.46 -20.99 19.30
CA ASP A 309 29.47 -20.82 20.34
C ASP A 309 30.71 -20.03 19.87
N ASP A 310 30.64 -19.35 18.74
CA ASP A 310 31.76 -18.56 18.25
C ASP A 310 32.03 -17.36 19.18
N THR A 311 33.19 -17.39 19.84
CA THR A 311 33.64 -16.31 20.74
C THR A 311 34.65 -15.38 20.07
N SER A 312 35.06 -15.67 18.83
CA SER A 312 36.15 -14.99 18.13
C SER A 312 35.67 -13.81 17.25
N THR A 313 34.41 -13.71 16.95
CA THR A 313 33.84 -12.67 16.06
C THR A 313 33.71 -11.33 16.80
N THR A 314 34.13 -10.26 16.13
CA THR A 314 33.87 -8.88 16.53
C THR A 314 32.56 -8.42 15.86
N GLY A 315 31.73 -7.64 16.56
CA GLY A 315 30.45 -7.16 16.09
C GLY A 315 29.28 -7.70 16.91
N SER A 316 28.07 -7.39 16.48
CA SER A 316 26.82 -7.79 17.16
C SER A 316 26.12 -8.88 16.35
N TYR A 317 25.88 -10.04 16.94
CA TYR A 317 25.19 -11.15 16.27
C TYR A 317 24.40 -12.03 17.25
N ALA A 318 23.28 -12.56 16.81
CA ALA A 318 22.47 -13.48 17.58
C ALA A 318 23.13 -14.87 17.67
N LEU A 319 23.09 -15.47 18.87
CA LEU A 319 23.49 -16.86 19.03
C LEU A 319 22.40 -17.78 18.53
N ARG A 320 22.78 -18.72 17.68
CA ARG A 320 21.87 -19.67 17.07
C ARG A 320 21.51 -20.82 18.01
N SER A 321 20.34 -21.36 17.81
CA SER A 321 19.88 -22.55 18.52
C SER A 321 20.54 -23.81 17.98
N ASP A 322 20.63 -24.86 18.79
CA ASP A 322 20.96 -26.23 18.34
C ASP A 322 19.91 -26.84 17.42
N ASN A 323 18.72 -26.26 17.43
CA ASN A 323 17.49 -26.74 16.78
C ASN A 323 17.11 -25.85 15.59
N THR A 324 18.09 -25.35 14.82
CA THR A 324 17.79 -24.54 13.64
C THR A 324 17.04 -25.37 12.60
N ALA A 325 16.01 -24.78 12.01
CA ALA A 325 15.13 -25.44 11.08
C ALA A 325 15.86 -25.88 9.81
N LYS A 326 15.62 -27.14 9.40
CA LYS A 326 16.08 -27.73 8.13
C LYS A 326 14.96 -27.79 7.11
N ASN A 327 13.73 -27.79 7.57
CA ASN A 327 12.53 -27.84 6.75
C ASN A 327 11.56 -26.77 7.16
N GLY A 328 10.63 -26.45 6.26
CA GLY A 328 9.56 -25.51 6.57
C GLY A 328 8.40 -25.64 5.60
N TYR A 329 7.28 -25.11 6.02
CA TYR A 329 6.09 -24.96 5.20
C TYR A 329 5.50 -23.56 5.37
N TYR A 330 4.83 -23.12 4.32
CA TYR A 330 4.10 -21.86 4.33
C TYR A 330 2.79 -22.03 3.56
N ALA A 331 1.73 -21.43 4.07
CA ALA A 331 0.42 -21.37 3.43
C ALA A 331 -0.15 -19.98 3.51
N MET A 332 -0.71 -19.47 2.41
CA MET A 332 -1.43 -18.22 2.36
C MET A 332 -2.78 -18.42 1.69
N LEU A 333 -3.85 -17.97 2.35
CA LEU A 333 -5.16 -17.81 1.75
C LEU A 333 -5.46 -16.32 1.63
N ALA A 334 -5.72 -15.86 0.41
CA ALA A 334 -5.96 -14.45 0.14
C ALA A 334 -7.23 -14.23 -0.68
N TYR A 335 -7.86 -13.08 -0.47
CA TYR A 335 -8.99 -12.59 -1.23
C TYR A 335 -8.71 -11.19 -1.78
N HIS A 336 -8.85 -11.04 -3.10
CA HIS A 336 -8.59 -9.81 -3.85
C HIS A 336 -9.89 -9.26 -4.41
N ASP A 337 -10.37 -8.13 -3.91
CA ASP A 337 -11.50 -7.43 -4.51
C ASP A 337 -11.03 -6.15 -5.21
N LYS A 338 -10.82 -6.25 -6.52
CA LYS A 338 -10.32 -5.14 -7.36
C LYS A 338 -11.40 -4.11 -7.73
N ALA A 339 -12.66 -4.34 -7.35
CA ALA A 339 -13.79 -3.50 -7.73
C ALA A 339 -14.55 -2.92 -6.54
N ARG A 340 -14.47 -3.56 -5.38
CA ARG A 340 -15.23 -3.19 -4.20
C ARG A 340 -14.36 -3.17 -2.95
N PHE A 341 -14.64 -2.22 -2.08
CA PHE A 341 -14.07 -2.17 -0.75
C PHE A 341 -14.85 -3.11 0.16
N TYR A 342 -14.28 -4.27 0.46
CA TYR A 342 -14.87 -5.37 1.26
C TYR A 342 -16.30 -5.75 0.83
N GLY A 343 -16.57 -5.76 -0.47
CA GLY A 343 -17.90 -6.07 -1.01
C GLY A 343 -18.97 -5.00 -0.78
N ILE A 344 -18.68 -3.93 -0.01
CA ILE A 344 -19.68 -2.95 0.47
C ILE A 344 -19.91 -1.85 -0.57
N THR A 345 -18.84 -1.18 -1.00
CA THR A 345 -18.92 -0.02 -1.90
C THR A 345 -17.81 -0.06 -2.95
N ARG A 346 -17.85 0.88 -3.92
CA ARG A 346 -16.77 1.02 -4.91
C ARG A 346 -15.44 1.27 -4.20
N GLY A 347 -14.40 0.61 -4.65
CA GLY A 347 -13.05 0.71 -4.09
C GLY A 347 -12.26 -0.54 -4.42
N VAL A 348 -11.23 -0.80 -3.65
CA VAL A 348 -10.44 -2.04 -3.73
C VAL A 348 -10.14 -2.53 -2.32
N SER A 349 -10.02 -3.84 -2.13
CA SER A 349 -9.56 -4.41 -0.88
C SER A 349 -8.87 -5.74 -1.10
N GLU A 350 -7.90 -6.04 -0.24
CA GLU A 350 -7.17 -7.28 -0.24
C GLU A 350 -6.99 -7.76 1.20
N THR A 351 -7.12 -9.06 1.41
CA THR A 351 -7.00 -9.66 2.73
C THR A 351 -6.27 -10.99 2.60
N ALA A 352 -5.28 -11.21 3.45
CA ALA A 352 -4.52 -12.45 3.50
C ALA A 352 -4.42 -13.00 4.92
N LEU A 353 -4.52 -14.32 5.04
CA LEU A 353 -4.18 -15.09 6.21
C LEU A 353 -3.01 -15.99 5.85
N GLN A 354 -1.95 -15.96 6.64
CA GLN A 354 -0.70 -16.66 6.40
C GLN A 354 -0.35 -17.52 7.61
N LEU A 355 0.12 -18.72 7.35
CA LEU A 355 0.60 -19.66 8.34
C LEU A 355 1.96 -20.19 7.89
N GLY A 356 2.95 -20.20 8.77
CA GLY A 356 4.27 -20.75 8.47
C GLY A 356 4.86 -21.50 9.65
N GLY A 357 5.55 -22.59 9.36
CA GLY A 357 6.27 -23.38 10.36
C GLY A 357 7.69 -23.72 9.92
N GLY A 358 8.60 -23.88 10.88
CA GLY A 358 10.02 -24.05 10.62
C GLY A 358 10.59 -22.90 9.79
N LEU A 359 11.28 -23.17 8.69
CA LEU A 359 11.79 -22.16 7.76
C LEU A 359 10.69 -21.25 7.17
N GLY A 360 9.43 -21.66 7.21
CA GLY A 360 8.28 -20.89 6.76
C GLY A 360 7.71 -19.92 7.81
N ALA A 361 8.19 -19.96 9.04
CA ALA A 361 7.68 -19.09 10.11
C ALA A 361 8.05 -17.61 9.91
N GLU A 362 8.99 -17.28 9.03
CA GLU A 362 9.13 -15.93 8.47
C GLU A 362 8.08 -15.72 7.37
N THR A 363 6.86 -15.35 7.76
CA THR A 363 5.69 -15.34 6.89
C THR A 363 5.68 -14.24 5.84
N ARG A 364 6.41 -13.14 6.07
CA ARG A 364 6.56 -12.07 5.07
C ARG A 364 7.51 -12.50 3.94
N GLN A 365 8.60 -13.16 4.30
CA GLN A 365 9.63 -13.60 3.37
C GLN A 365 9.97 -15.09 3.62
N PRO A 366 9.06 -16.01 3.29
CA PRO A 366 9.24 -17.42 3.65
C PRO A 366 10.59 -17.97 3.22
N GLY A 367 11.30 -18.62 4.16
CA GLY A 367 12.62 -19.20 3.93
C GLY A 367 13.79 -18.20 3.90
N SER A 368 13.62 -16.95 4.34
CA SER A 368 14.72 -15.97 4.40
C SER A 368 15.50 -16.00 5.72
N ASP A 369 14.90 -16.48 6.79
CA ASP A 369 15.48 -16.48 8.13
C ASP A 369 16.01 -17.87 8.49
N GLY A 370 17.33 -18.01 8.53
CA GLY A 370 18.00 -19.26 8.89
C GLY A 370 18.17 -19.48 10.39
N ASP A 371 17.76 -18.52 11.23
CA ASP A 371 17.86 -18.63 12.68
C ASP A 371 16.61 -19.24 13.32
N LEU A 372 15.57 -19.49 12.52
CA LEU A 372 14.33 -20.12 12.98
C LEU A 372 14.57 -21.53 13.50
N THR A 373 13.83 -21.92 14.54
CA THR A 373 13.87 -23.29 15.06
C THR A 373 12.98 -24.24 14.25
N GLU A 374 13.15 -25.54 14.43
CA GLU A 374 12.27 -26.56 13.84
C GLU A 374 10.82 -26.44 14.34
N ASP A 375 10.62 -25.93 15.56
CA ASP A 375 9.32 -25.77 16.21
C ASP A 375 8.68 -24.40 15.96
N ALA A 376 9.40 -23.50 15.27
CA ALA A 376 8.91 -22.17 14.96
C ALA A 376 7.55 -22.21 14.26
N LEU A 377 6.59 -21.43 14.78
CA LEU A 377 5.27 -21.27 14.20
C LEU A 377 4.87 -19.80 14.15
N SER A 378 4.32 -19.36 13.03
CA SER A 378 3.81 -18.00 12.89
C SER A 378 2.46 -17.99 12.18
N LEU A 379 1.54 -17.18 12.70
CA LEU A 379 0.27 -16.83 12.07
C LEU A 379 0.25 -15.33 11.80
N ARG A 380 0.01 -14.92 10.56
CA ARG A 380 -0.06 -13.51 10.17
C ARG A 380 -1.37 -13.22 9.45
N PHE A 381 -1.95 -12.09 9.78
CA PHE A 381 -3.10 -11.50 9.11
C PHE A 381 -2.71 -10.16 8.53
N ALA A 382 -3.08 -9.91 7.28
CA ALA A 382 -2.90 -8.61 6.66
C ALA A 382 -4.12 -8.25 5.81
N SER A 383 -4.55 -7.00 5.91
CA SER A 383 -5.65 -6.50 5.11
C SER A 383 -5.48 -5.02 4.83
N TYR A 384 -5.80 -4.62 3.60
CA TYR A 384 -5.84 -3.22 3.24
C TYR A 384 -6.90 -2.95 2.16
N GLY A 385 -7.22 -1.67 1.97
CA GLY A 385 -8.08 -1.27 0.88
C GLY A 385 -8.00 0.22 0.62
N ILE A 386 -8.65 0.65 -0.47
CA ILE A 386 -8.83 2.06 -0.81
C ILE A 386 -10.31 2.27 -1.12
N VAL A 387 -10.90 3.29 -0.50
CA VAL A 387 -12.32 3.61 -0.64
C VAL A 387 -12.54 5.10 -0.83
N PRO A 388 -13.21 5.54 -1.91
CA PRO A 388 -13.70 6.91 -2.03
C PRO A 388 -14.93 7.08 -1.10
N ILE A 389 -14.82 7.97 -0.12
CA ILE A 389 -15.90 8.26 0.84
C ILE A 389 -16.70 9.52 0.46
N ALA A 390 -16.11 10.40 -0.35
CA ALA A 390 -16.76 11.59 -0.91
C ALA A 390 -16.11 11.93 -2.26
N LYS A 391 -16.65 12.95 -2.95
CA LYS A 391 -16.17 13.37 -4.28
C LYS A 391 -14.66 13.68 -4.31
N ASN A 392 -14.13 14.20 -3.19
CA ASN A 392 -12.74 14.65 -3.07
C ASN A 392 -12.01 14.02 -1.88
N TRP A 393 -12.53 12.91 -1.34
CA TRP A 393 -11.93 12.19 -0.23
C TRP A 393 -11.79 10.71 -0.53
N GLU A 394 -10.59 10.19 -0.31
CA GLU A 394 -10.30 8.77 -0.31
C GLU A 394 -9.63 8.36 1.01
N LEU A 395 -9.98 7.18 1.48
CA LEU A 395 -9.35 6.54 2.63
C LEU A 395 -8.63 5.26 2.20
N ALA A 396 -7.50 5.01 2.82
CA ALA A 396 -6.72 3.79 2.65
C ALA A 396 -6.35 3.22 4.04
N PRO A 397 -7.28 2.47 4.67
CA PRO A 397 -6.98 1.73 5.88
C PRO A 397 -6.13 0.50 5.57
N SER A 398 -5.25 0.14 6.51
CA SER A 398 -4.53 -1.14 6.51
C SER A 398 -4.34 -1.65 7.93
N VAL A 399 -4.28 -2.96 8.05
CA VAL A 399 -3.98 -3.67 9.30
C VAL A 399 -3.08 -4.86 9.01
N ILE A 400 -2.07 -5.04 9.83
CA ILE A 400 -1.20 -6.22 9.83
C ILE A 400 -1.07 -6.66 11.28
N ALA A 401 -1.20 -7.95 11.53
CA ALA A 401 -0.99 -8.54 12.86
C ALA A 401 -0.29 -9.88 12.71
N GLN A 402 0.56 -10.21 13.67
CA GLN A 402 1.27 -11.48 13.69
C GLN A 402 1.36 -12.01 15.12
N HIS A 403 1.21 -13.31 15.22
CA HIS A 403 1.53 -14.11 16.38
C HIS A 403 2.59 -15.12 15.99
N SER A 404 3.64 -15.28 16.81
CA SER A 404 4.70 -16.25 16.57
C SER A 404 5.14 -16.88 17.88
N GLU A 405 5.45 -18.17 17.83
CA GLU A 405 5.95 -18.96 18.95
C GLU A 405 7.20 -19.73 18.50
N ASP A 406 8.10 -19.98 19.46
CA ASP A 406 9.30 -20.83 19.32
C ASP A 406 10.19 -20.46 18.13
N ARG A 407 10.19 -19.18 17.73
CA ARG A 407 10.91 -18.74 16.51
C ARG A 407 12.41 -18.97 16.60
N TYR A 408 13.02 -18.56 17.70
CA TYR A 408 14.46 -18.55 17.88
C TYR A 408 14.90 -19.34 19.11
N ARG A 409 13.94 -19.66 19.96
CA ARG A 409 14.16 -20.41 21.19
C ARG A 409 12.84 -20.96 21.71
N ASP A 410 12.89 -22.15 22.30
CA ASP A 410 11.74 -22.75 22.99
C ASP A 410 11.16 -21.77 24.03
N GLY A 411 9.84 -21.55 23.94
CA GLY A 411 9.08 -20.66 24.81
C GLY A 411 9.22 -19.17 24.48
N ASP A 412 9.87 -18.76 23.40
CA ASP A 412 9.77 -17.37 22.96
C ASP A 412 8.39 -17.12 22.30
N ARG A 413 7.93 -15.86 22.36
CA ARG A 413 6.64 -15.47 21.79
C ARG A 413 6.67 -14.00 21.33
N TYR A 414 6.13 -13.77 20.14
CA TYR A 414 6.12 -12.44 19.53
C TYR A 414 4.73 -12.12 19.00
N ASP A 415 4.03 -11.23 19.72
CA ASP A 415 2.72 -10.71 19.33
C ASP A 415 2.85 -9.25 18.92
N TRP A 416 2.33 -8.91 17.78
CA TRP A 416 2.26 -7.52 17.34
C TRP A 416 1.11 -7.25 16.38
N ALA A 417 0.67 -6.01 16.36
CA ALA A 417 -0.33 -5.52 15.43
C ALA A 417 -0.05 -4.07 15.04
N THR A 418 -0.30 -3.76 13.79
CA THR A 418 -0.22 -2.40 13.23
C THR A 418 -1.55 -2.05 12.56
N PHE A 419 -2.05 -0.86 12.84
CA PHE A 419 -3.13 -0.22 12.11
C PHE A 419 -2.63 1.08 11.51
N ASN A 420 -2.91 1.30 10.23
CA ASN A 420 -2.61 2.54 9.53
C ASN A 420 -3.83 3.02 8.76
N LEU A 421 -4.11 4.30 8.82
CA LEU A 421 -5.13 4.96 8.03
C LEU A 421 -4.54 6.15 7.32
N ARG A 422 -4.44 6.08 5.99
CA ARG A 422 -4.15 7.25 5.16
C ARG A 422 -5.44 7.82 4.59
N ALA A 423 -5.60 9.13 4.68
CA ALA A 423 -6.68 9.87 4.04
C ALA A 423 -6.11 10.88 3.06
N SER A 424 -6.75 11.04 1.92
CA SER A 424 -6.44 12.03 0.90
C SER A 424 -7.64 12.93 0.67
N GLN A 425 -7.45 14.23 0.80
CA GLN A 425 -8.44 15.26 0.47
C GLN A 425 -7.94 16.06 -0.73
N ALA A 426 -8.51 15.84 -1.91
CA ALA A 426 -8.21 16.65 -3.07
C ALA A 426 -8.84 18.04 -2.95
N ILE A 427 -8.03 19.07 -3.03
CA ILE A 427 -8.45 20.49 -2.98
C ILE A 427 -8.59 21.03 -4.39
N THR A 428 -7.63 20.73 -5.26
CA THR A 428 -7.65 21.06 -6.69
C THR A 428 -7.23 19.86 -7.53
N GLN A 429 -7.17 20.02 -8.83
CA GLN A 429 -6.69 18.96 -9.75
C GLN A 429 -5.26 18.51 -9.45
N ASN A 430 -4.42 19.39 -8.90
CA ASN A 430 -3.00 19.13 -8.69
C ASN A 430 -2.55 19.28 -7.23
N PHE A 431 -3.48 19.51 -6.29
CA PHE A 431 -3.14 19.72 -4.90
C PHE A 431 -4.08 18.95 -3.98
N ALA A 432 -3.51 18.19 -3.06
CA ALA A 432 -4.23 17.43 -2.04
C ALA A 432 -3.60 17.66 -0.66
N LEU A 433 -4.41 17.45 0.37
CA LEU A 433 -3.96 17.33 1.75
C LEU A 433 -3.99 15.85 2.12
N LEU A 434 -2.84 15.31 2.51
CA LEU A 434 -2.73 13.95 3.00
C LEU A 434 -2.65 13.95 4.52
N TYR A 435 -3.34 13.00 5.12
CA TYR A 435 -3.37 12.75 6.55
C TYR A 435 -3.03 11.29 6.78
N GLU A 436 -2.25 10.99 7.79
CA GLU A 436 -1.99 9.61 8.17
C GLU A 436 -1.98 9.46 9.69
N ALA A 437 -2.66 8.43 10.16
CA ALA A 437 -2.65 7.99 11.54
C ALA A 437 -2.22 6.53 11.60
N SER A 438 -1.22 6.23 12.41
CA SER A 438 -0.73 4.87 12.63
C SER A 438 -0.69 4.56 14.11
N TRP A 439 -1.05 3.33 14.44
CA TRP A 439 -0.88 2.74 15.75
C TRP A 439 -0.24 1.36 15.60
N GLN A 440 0.69 1.06 16.49
CA GLN A 440 1.37 -0.22 16.53
C GLN A 440 1.45 -0.69 17.98
N TYR A 441 1.19 -1.97 18.20
CA TYR A 441 1.33 -2.62 19.48
C TYR A 441 2.29 -3.79 19.37
N MET A 442 3.14 -3.96 20.38
CA MET A 442 4.10 -5.05 20.49
C MET A 442 4.04 -5.68 21.88
N ASP A 443 4.12 -7.00 21.94
CA ASP A 443 4.35 -7.81 23.12
C ASP A 443 5.35 -8.91 22.71
N LEU A 444 6.64 -8.59 22.86
CA LEU A 444 7.75 -9.39 22.35
C LEU A 444 8.51 -9.99 23.52
N ASN A 445 8.44 -11.30 23.66
CA ASN A 445 9.11 -12.07 24.69
C ASN A 445 10.16 -13.00 24.05
N ALA A 446 11.43 -12.60 24.13
CA ALA A 446 12.56 -13.36 23.61
C ALA A 446 13.00 -14.54 24.49
N ASN A 447 12.31 -14.78 25.60
CA ASN A 447 12.57 -15.85 26.56
C ASN A 447 14.05 -16.02 26.92
N GLY A 448 14.78 -14.90 27.13
CA GLY A 448 16.19 -14.92 27.46
C GLY A 448 17.12 -15.31 26.31
N ARG A 449 16.69 -15.18 25.05
CA ARG A 449 17.59 -15.30 23.88
C ARG A 449 18.79 -14.40 24.06
N THR A 450 19.97 -14.89 23.67
CA THR A 450 21.23 -14.18 23.83
C THR A 450 21.82 -13.79 22.47
N TYR A 451 22.67 -12.76 22.51
CA TYR A 451 23.48 -12.33 21.38
C TYR A 451 24.86 -11.90 21.88
N ARG A 452 25.84 -11.92 20.99
CA ARG A 452 27.16 -11.34 21.29
C ARG A 452 27.26 -9.95 20.69
N ASP A 453 27.83 -9.04 21.45
CA ASP A 453 28.20 -7.70 21.03
C ASP A 453 29.65 -7.44 21.43
N ASN A 454 30.52 -7.33 20.41
CA ASN A 454 31.96 -7.15 20.59
C ASN A 454 32.58 -8.15 21.61
N GLY A 455 32.20 -9.40 21.48
CA GLY A 455 32.63 -10.49 22.34
C GLY A 455 31.91 -10.61 23.69
N SER A 456 31.08 -9.64 24.07
CA SER A 456 30.28 -9.68 25.29
C SER A 456 28.95 -10.42 25.06
N LEU A 457 28.59 -11.31 25.99
CA LEU A 457 27.30 -11.99 25.95
C LEU A 457 26.21 -11.09 26.54
N ASN A 458 25.19 -10.81 25.75
CA ASN A 458 24.03 -10.01 26.13
C ASN A 458 22.74 -10.81 25.96
N THR A 459 21.65 -10.31 26.52
CA THR A 459 20.32 -10.92 26.41
C THR A 459 19.36 -9.94 25.78
N TYR A 460 18.55 -10.42 24.83
CA TYR A 460 17.47 -9.62 24.25
C TYR A 460 16.45 -9.25 25.32
N GLN A 461 16.01 -8.00 25.29
CA GLN A 461 15.00 -7.50 26.22
C GLN A 461 13.60 -7.92 25.77
N ASN A 462 12.77 -8.29 26.73
CA ASN A 462 11.35 -8.40 26.48
C ASN A 462 10.74 -7.00 26.40
N VAL A 463 9.89 -6.78 25.43
CA VAL A 463 9.35 -5.45 25.15
C VAL A 463 7.83 -5.53 25.03
N LYS A 464 7.14 -4.59 25.69
CA LYS A 464 5.69 -4.44 25.57
C LYS A 464 5.30 -2.97 25.54
N GLY A 465 4.55 -2.58 24.54
CA GLY A 465 4.10 -1.19 24.43
C GLY A 465 3.48 -0.84 23.09
N SER A 466 3.04 0.39 23.01
CA SER A 466 2.41 0.97 21.82
C SER A 466 3.21 2.13 21.26
N PHE A 467 3.13 2.29 19.95
CA PHE A 467 3.66 3.41 19.18
C PHE A 467 2.52 4.11 18.44
N TYR A 468 2.60 5.43 18.35
CA TYR A 468 1.60 6.28 17.70
C TYR A 468 2.28 7.25 16.75
N LYS A 469 1.67 7.46 15.58
CA LYS A 469 2.14 8.42 14.60
C LYS A 469 0.97 9.17 13.97
N LEU A 470 1.09 10.49 13.85
CA LEU A 470 0.16 11.34 13.13
C LEU A 470 0.96 12.20 12.14
N THR A 471 0.54 12.22 10.90
CA THR A 471 1.20 13.01 9.85
C THR A 471 0.18 13.86 9.09
N PHE A 472 0.55 15.09 8.81
CA PHE A 472 -0.13 15.99 7.90
C PHE A 472 0.84 16.38 6.77
N ALA A 473 0.37 16.28 5.51
CA ALA A 473 1.22 16.52 4.35
C ALA A 473 0.47 17.21 3.20
N PRO A 474 0.62 18.54 3.03
CA PRO A 474 0.29 19.22 1.80
C PRO A 474 1.09 18.64 0.63
N THR A 475 0.39 18.23 -0.43
CA THR A 475 0.97 17.41 -1.50
C THR A 475 0.58 17.95 -2.86
N PHE A 476 1.57 18.18 -3.71
CA PHE A 476 1.38 18.50 -5.12
C PHE A 476 1.50 17.22 -5.95
N LYS A 477 0.56 17.01 -6.87
CA LYS A 477 0.51 15.83 -7.75
C LYS A 477 0.36 16.26 -9.20
N VAL A 478 0.96 15.50 -10.09
CA VAL A 478 0.72 15.64 -11.53
C VAL A 478 -0.35 14.63 -11.97
N GLY A 479 -1.20 15.04 -12.88
CA GLY A 479 -2.29 14.20 -13.40
C GLY A 479 -3.58 14.36 -12.63
N ASN A 480 -3.76 13.67 -11.51
CA ASN A 480 -5.04 13.67 -10.81
C ASN A 480 -4.86 13.54 -9.28
N ALA A 481 -5.00 14.65 -8.55
CA ALA A 481 -4.94 14.65 -7.09
C ALA A 481 -6.14 13.95 -6.41
N PHE A 482 -7.21 13.64 -7.16
CA PHE A 482 -8.35 12.85 -6.68
C PHE A 482 -8.07 11.34 -6.59
N ASP A 483 -6.91 10.89 -7.04
CA ASP A 483 -6.43 9.54 -6.88
C ASP A 483 -5.29 9.53 -5.86
N ILE A 484 -5.49 8.81 -4.76
CA ILE A 484 -4.49 8.70 -3.69
C ILE A 484 -3.19 8.03 -4.19
N LYS A 485 -3.26 7.20 -5.24
CA LYS A 485 -2.12 6.54 -5.87
C LYS A 485 -1.46 7.37 -6.97
N ALA A 486 -2.03 8.50 -7.41
CA ALA A 486 -1.45 9.28 -8.50
C ALA A 486 -0.04 9.77 -8.16
N ARG A 487 0.88 9.58 -9.10
CA ARG A 487 2.27 10.02 -9.08
C ARG A 487 2.63 10.67 -10.43
N PRO A 488 3.67 11.54 -10.52
CA PRO A 488 4.58 11.94 -9.45
C PRO A 488 3.93 12.87 -8.43
N GLU A 489 4.49 12.88 -7.22
CA GLU A 489 4.08 13.81 -6.17
C GLU A 489 5.29 14.43 -5.44
N ILE A 490 5.08 15.65 -4.93
CA ILE A 490 5.97 16.33 -4.00
C ILE A 490 5.13 16.67 -2.78
N ARG A 491 5.57 16.22 -1.61
CA ARG A 491 4.87 16.41 -0.34
C ARG A 491 5.76 17.10 0.69
N PHE A 492 5.21 18.08 1.36
CA PHE A 492 5.77 18.67 2.57
C PHE A 492 5.05 18.02 3.75
N PHE A 493 5.74 17.73 4.83
CA PHE A 493 5.08 17.04 5.93
C PHE A 493 5.52 17.55 7.30
N ALA A 494 4.61 17.40 8.26
CA ALA A 494 4.85 17.44 9.69
C ALA A 494 4.31 16.16 10.30
N THR A 495 5.16 15.43 11.01
CA THR A 495 4.83 14.14 11.63
C THR A 495 5.09 14.24 13.12
N TRP A 496 4.09 13.92 13.93
CA TRP A 496 4.21 13.71 15.35
C TRP A 496 4.22 12.22 15.66
N MET A 497 5.12 11.82 16.56
CA MET A 497 5.26 10.44 17.03
C MET A 497 5.39 10.41 18.53
N ASN A 498 4.84 9.37 19.14
CA ASN A 498 5.03 9.07 20.54
C ASN A 498 4.93 7.56 20.77
N TRP A 499 5.50 7.10 21.87
CA TRP A 499 5.55 5.70 22.22
C TRP A 499 5.66 5.48 23.72
N ASP A 500 5.36 4.27 24.15
CA ASP A 500 5.54 3.86 25.55
C ASP A 500 7.03 3.79 25.89
N LYS A 501 7.39 4.25 27.08
CA LYS A 501 8.80 4.33 27.51
C LYS A 501 9.54 2.98 27.46
N ALA A 502 8.84 1.88 27.56
CA ALA A 502 9.41 0.53 27.43
C ALA A 502 10.01 0.27 26.05
N LEU A 503 9.65 1.08 25.02
CA LEU A 503 10.19 0.98 23.66
C LEU A 503 11.43 1.84 23.44
N ASP A 504 11.83 2.67 24.40
CA ASP A 504 13.06 3.47 24.29
C ASP A 504 14.26 2.56 24.07
N ARG A 505 15.04 2.85 23.03
CA ARG A 505 16.25 2.10 22.65
C ARG A 505 16.00 0.62 22.30
N TYR A 506 14.77 0.26 21.98
CA TYR A 506 14.46 -1.09 21.59
C TYR A 506 15.00 -1.41 20.19
N ALA A 507 14.72 -0.55 19.21
CA ALA A 507 15.21 -0.70 17.85
C ALA A 507 16.59 -0.05 17.73
N THR A 508 17.60 -0.84 17.38
CA THR A 508 18.98 -0.35 17.22
C THR A 508 19.24 0.23 15.83
N ASN A 509 18.36 -0.08 14.87
CA ASN A 509 18.54 0.27 13.46
C ASN A 509 17.89 1.61 13.06
N ASP A 510 17.16 2.22 13.96
CA ASP A 510 16.58 3.55 13.78
C ASP A 510 16.95 4.45 14.97
N ASP A 511 16.64 5.72 14.86
CA ASP A 511 16.90 6.69 15.93
C ASP A 511 15.89 6.60 17.08
N PHE A 512 15.02 5.60 17.08
CA PHE A 512 13.92 5.43 18.03
C PHE A 512 14.46 5.14 19.43
N GLY A 513 14.15 6.00 20.38
CA GLY A 513 14.69 5.90 21.75
C GLY A 513 16.17 6.23 21.89
N SER A 514 16.89 6.61 20.83
CA SER A 514 18.24 7.11 20.87
C SER A 514 18.31 8.58 21.35
N GLU A 515 19.48 9.18 21.36
CA GLU A 515 19.64 10.58 21.75
C GLU A 515 18.73 11.52 20.94
N GLY A 516 17.82 12.23 21.60
CA GLY A 516 16.82 13.10 20.99
C GLY A 516 15.52 12.40 20.58
N PHE A 517 15.42 11.07 20.76
CA PHE A 517 14.23 10.28 20.46
C PHE A 517 13.85 9.46 21.70
N SER A 518 13.22 10.06 22.66
CA SER A 518 12.70 9.40 23.86
C SER A 518 11.20 9.57 23.98
N ALA A 519 10.53 8.66 24.68
CA ALA A 519 9.10 8.74 24.95
C ALA A 519 8.72 10.12 25.54
N GLY A 520 7.57 10.63 25.12
CA GLY A 520 7.10 11.99 25.45
C GLY A 520 6.73 12.83 24.24
N GLY A 521 6.96 12.28 23.06
CA GLY A 521 6.63 12.89 21.78
C GLY A 521 7.82 13.55 21.08
N THR A 522 7.87 13.37 19.77
CA THR A 522 8.84 14.01 18.88
C THR A 522 8.15 14.46 17.61
N TRP A 523 8.73 15.44 16.91
CA TRP A 523 8.25 15.94 15.65
C TRP A 523 9.31 15.74 14.57
N ASN A 524 8.88 15.25 13.42
CA ASN A 524 9.66 15.24 12.19
C ASN A 524 9.02 16.17 11.16
N PHE A 525 9.88 16.84 10.40
CA PHE A 525 9.49 17.73 9.31
C PHE A 525 10.31 17.40 8.08
N GLY A 526 9.74 17.64 6.91
CA GLY A 526 10.53 17.44 5.71
C GLY A 526 9.78 17.66 4.43
N VAL A 527 10.47 17.28 3.35
CA VAL A 527 9.96 17.26 1.99
C VAL A 527 10.36 15.95 1.34
N GLN A 528 9.45 15.36 0.58
CA GLN A 528 9.70 14.12 -0.13
C GLN A 528 9.07 14.16 -1.52
N THR A 529 9.74 13.56 -2.49
CA THR A 529 9.19 13.24 -3.79
C THR A 529 9.06 11.74 -3.98
N GLU A 530 8.04 11.34 -4.74
CA GLU A 530 7.82 9.96 -5.11
C GLU A 530 7.27 9.87 -6.53
N ILE A 531 7.80 8.97 -7.32
CA ILE A 531 7.42 8.77 -8.72
C ILE A 531 7.44 7.28 -9.08
N TRP A 532 6.48 6.90 -9.93
CA TRP A 532 6.52 5.66 -10.71
C TRP A 532 5.90 5.87 -12.09
N PHE A 533 6.36 5.11 -13.05
CA PHE A 533 5.83 5.07 -14.42
C PHE A 533 6.22 3.77 -15.13
#